data_375da882e75674c5e7720a28a1e6ae76
#
_entry.id   375da882e75674c5e7720a28a1e6ae76
#
_cell.length_a   1.000
_cell.length_b   1.000
_cell.length_c   1.000
_cell.angle_alpha   90.00
_cell.angle_beta   90.00
_cell.angle_gamma   90.00
#
_symmetry.space_group_name_H-M   'P 1'
#
loop_
_entity.id
_entity.type
_entity.pdbx_description
1 polymer ?
#
loop_
_entity_poly.entity_id
_entity_poly.type
_entity_poly.pdbx_seq_one_letter_code
_entity_poly.pdbx_strand_id
1 'polypeptide(L)'
;MFEVIIDSREQQPWSFASSTIIDNVIHKKLDTGDYSMAGFEDVLCIERKKSVAELATNITDDRFKRELERMAQFKYKFLLLEFNYYQIDQYPEGSDIPKRLQGKIKVTGSFIIKCLTEIQIKHDIHIMACGNAQYAEYIAEKIMKRVYESRNN
;
A
#
# COMPACT_ATOMS: atom_id res chain seq x y z
N MET A 1 11.13 10.73 -17.00
CA MET A 1 9.84 10.31 -17.58
C MET A 1 8.67 10.92 -16.80
N PHE A 2 8.66 10.80 -15.48
CA PHE A 2 7.63 11.38 -14.63
C PHE A 2 8.19 11.76 -13.26
N GLU A 3 7.43 12.58 -12.52
CA GLU A 3 7.76 12.95 -11.16
C GLU A 3 6.87 12.17 -10.19
N VAL A 4 7.47 11.63 -9.13
CA VAL A 4 6.74 10.89 -8.08
C VAL A 4 6.32 11.86 -7.00
N ILE A 5 5.09 11.69 -6.52
CA ILE A 5 4.59 12.42 -5.36
C ILE A 5 4.53 11.45 -4.18
N ILE A 6 5.17 11.85 -3.09
CA ILE A 6 5.11 11.13 -1.82
C ILE A 6 4.31 11.99 -0.85
N ASP A 7 3.29 11.40 -0.22
CA ASP A 7 2.51 12.11 0.78
C ASP A 7 3.45 12.66 1.86
N SER A 8 3.29 13.93 2.19
CA SER A 8 4.18 14.62 3.13
C SER A 8 4.16 14.05 4.54
N ARG A 9 3.13 13.25 4.89
CA ARG A 9 3.01 12.59 6.20
C ARG A 9 3.66 11.21 6.23
N GLU A 10 4.15 10.72 5.09
CA GLU A 10 4.73 9.39 5.00
C GLU A 10 6.04 9.31 5.79
N GLN A 11 6.13 8.30 6.66
CA GLN A 11 7.33 8.04 7.45
C GLN A 11 8.14 6.93 6.77
N GLN A 12 9.47 7.11 6.73
CA GLN A 12 10.38 6.18 6.05
C GLN A 12 9.94 5.90 4.60
N PRO A 13 9.76 6.97 3.79
CA PRO A 13 9.28 6.80 2.43
C PRO A 13 10.29 6.03 1.56
N TRP A 14 9.79 5.42 0.49
CA TRP A 14 10.66 4.88 -0.55
C TRP A 14 11.41 6.06 -1.19
N SER A 15 12.71 5.87 -1.47
CA SER A 15 13.54 6.94 -2.00
C SER A 15 13.58 6.99 -3.53
N PHE A 16 13.32 5.84 -4.17
CA PHE A 16 13.46 5.68 -5.62
C PHE A 16 14.87 6.04 -6.12
N ALA A 17 15.86 5.90 -5.23
CA ALA A 17 17.23 6.35 -5.50
C ALA A 17 17.92 5.65 -6.67
N SER A 18 17.54 4.39 -6.95
CA SER A 18 18.12 3.63 -8.05
C SER A 18 17.32 3.73 -9.36
N SER A 19 16.26 4.52 -9.38
CA SER A 19 15.44 4.68 -10.58
C SER A 19 16.16 5.49 -11.67
N THR A 20 16.00 5.06 -12.91
CA THR A 20 16.53 5.78 -14.08
C THR A 20 15.42 6.48 -14.87
N ILE A 21 14.16 6.33 -14.45
CA ILE A 21 13.01 6.87 -15.17
C ILE A 21 12.25 7.95 -14.39
N ILE A 22 12.53 8.07 -13.08
CA ILE A 22 11.90 9.08 -12.24
C ILE A 22 12.74 10.35 -12.28
N ASP A 23 12.14 11.44 -12.76
CA ASP A 23 12.84 12.71 -12.94
C ASP A 23 13.04 13.45 -11.61
N ASN A 24 12.07 13.34 -10.72
CA ASN A 24 12.12 14.04 -9.44
C ASN A 24 11.15 13.39 -8.46
N VAL A 25 11.39 13.62 -7.16
CA VAL A 25 10.52 13.18 -6.07
C VAL A 25 10.02 14.43 -5.35
N ILE A 26 8.70 14.56 -5.27
CA ILE A 26 8.02 15.71 -4.67
C ILE A 26 7.31 15.25 -3.40
N HIS A 27 7.55 15.92 -2.30
CA HIS A 27 6.83 15.68 -1.05
C HIS A 27 5.72 16.70 -0.92
N LYS A 28 4.47 16.26 -1.01
CA LYS A 28 3.32 17.11 -0.79
C LYS A 28 2.14 16.29 -0.28
N LYS A 29 1.18 16.94 0.36
CA LYS A 29 0.01 16.26 0.89
C LYS A 29 -0.82 15.64 -0.24
N LEU A 30 -1.13 14.35 -0.11
CA LEU A 30 -2.12 13.66 -0.93
C LEU A 30 -3.40 13.49 -0.11
N ASP A 31 -4.55 13.73 -0.72
CA ASP A 31 -5.83 13.54 -0.03
C ASP A 31 -6.08 12.06 0.29
N THR A 32 -5.62 11.16 -0.55
CA THR A 32 -5.77 9.71 -0.37
C THR A 32 -4.53 9.02 -0.88
N GLY A 33 -4.04 8.03 -0.10
CA GLY A 33 -2.89 7.22 -0.47
C GLY A 33 -1.56 7.83 -0.07
N ASP A 34 -0.50 7.06 -0.27
CA ASP A 34 0.86 7.42 0.13
C ASP A 34 1.70 7.91 -1.05
N TYR A 35 1.42 7.43 -2.25
CA TYR A 35 2.21 7.72 -3.46
C TYR A 35 1.33 7.93 -4.67
N SER A 36 1.75 8.85 -5.53
CA SER A 36 1.15 9.07 -6.84
C SER A 36 2.19 9.67 -7.79
N MET A 37 1.75 10.22 -8.91
CA MET A 37 2.63 10.93 -9.86
C MET A 37 2.05 12.31 -10.14
N ALA A 38 2.92 13.26 -10.42
CA ALA A 38 2.51 14.61 -10.84
C ALA A 38 1.64 14.53 -12.10
N GLY A 39 0.48 15.14 -12.04
CA GLY A 39 -0.51 15.10 -13.12
C GLY A 39 -1.43 13.89 -13.07
N PHE A 40 -1.24 12.96 -12.14
CA PHE A 40 -2.04 11.74 -12.00
C PHE A 40 -2.68 11.63 -10.62
N GLU A 41 -2.67 12.71 -9.84
CA GLU A 41 -3.13 12.69 -8.44
C GLU A 41 -4.60 12.29 -8.31
N ASP A 42 -5.39 12.52 -9.37
CA ASP A 42 -6.81 12.19 -9.37
C ASP A 42 -7.10 10.81 -9.97
N VAL A 43 -6.12 10.13 -10.55
CA VAL A 43 -6.34 8.87 -11.25
C VAL A 43 -5.55 7.70 -10.68
N LEU A 44 -4.42 7.95 -10.01
CA LEU A 44 -3.56 6.91 -9.44
C LEU A 44 -3.43 7.08 -7.94
N CYS A 45 -3.73 6.03 -7.20
CA CYS A 45 -3.55 5.99 -5.75
C CYS A 45 -2.80 4.72 -5.38
N ILE A 46 -1.67 4.87 -4.70
CA ILE A 46 -0.91 3.76 -4.16
C ILE A 46 -0.82 3.95 -2.65
N GLU A 47 -1.31 2.96 -1.92
CA GLU A 47 -1.21 2.87 -0.46
C GLU A 47 -0.26 1.74 -0.11
N ARG A 48 0.59 1.91 0.90
CA ARG A 48 1.46 0.83 1.36
C ARG A 48 1.19 0.46 2.80
N LYS A 49 1.41 -0.81 3.13
CA LYS A 49 1.41 -1.29 4.51
C LYS A 49 2.76 -1.93 4.79
N LYS A 50 3.41 -1.47 5.86
CA LYS A 50 4.79 -1.88 6.18
C LYS A 50 4.86 -3.22 6.89
N SER A 51 3.83 -3.58 7.65
CA SER A 51 3.82 -4.81 8.43
C SER A 51 2.42 -5.39 8.55
N VAL A 52 2.36 -6.69 8.85
CA VAL A 52 1.08 -7.36 9.11
C VAL A 52 0.38 -6.73 10.32
N ALA A 53 1.15 -6.36 11.35
CA ALA A 53 0.59 -5.74 12.55
C ALA A 53 -0.10 -4.41 12.24
N GLU A 54 0.50 -3.59 11.37
CA GLU A 54 -0.10 -2.33 10.91
C GLU A 54 -1.43 -2.60 10.20
N LEU A 55 -1.42 -3.54 9.26
CA LEU A 55 -2.64 -3.91 8.53
C LEU A 55 -3.72 -4.44 9.47
N ALA A 56 -3.33 -5.31 10.41
CA ALA A 56 -4.26 -5.88 11.40
C ALA A 56 -4.95 -4.80 12.24
N THR A 57 -4.21 -3.77 12.61
CA THR A 57 -4.77 -2.62 13.33
C THR A 57 -5.75 -1.85 12.44
N ASN A 58 -5.37 -1.62 11.19
CA ASN A 58 -6.17 -0.81 10.27
C ASN A 58 -7.50 -1.47 9.90
N ILE A 59 -7.55 -2.77 9.66
CA ILE A 59 -8.76 -3.43 9.16
C ILE A 59 -9.94 -3.37 10.13
N THR A 60 -9.70 -3.07 11.40
CA THR A 60 -10.76 -2.88 12.39
C THR A 60 -11.04 -1.40 12.66
N ASP A 61 -10.38 -0.49 11.95
CA ASP A 61 -10.49 0.95 12.11
C ASP A 61 -11.42 1.54 11.05
N ASP A 62 -12.41 2.30 11.48
CA ASP A 62 -13.35 2.97 10.58
C ASP A 62 -12.65 3.98 9.68
N ARG A 63 -11.54 4.57 10.13
CA ARG A 63 -10.75 5.49 9.31
C ARG A 63 -10.20 4.79 8.07
N PHE A 64 -9.69 3.56 8.23
CA PHE A 64 -9.18 2.78 7.11
C PHE A 64 -10.31 2.41 6.14
N LYS A 65 -11.48 2.06 6.66
CA LYS A 65 -12.65 1.75 5.82
C LYS A 65 -13.03 2.95 4.95
N ARG A 66 -13.02 4.15 5.53
CA ARG A 66 -13.30 5.38 4.77
C ARG A 66 -12.22 5.67 3.74
N GLU A 67 -10.96 5.39 4.08
CA GLU A 67 -9.86 5.52 3.11
C GLU A 67 -10.05 4.60 1.91
N LEU A 68 -10.42 3.35 2.15
CA LEU A 68 -10.70 2.39 1.07
C LEU A 68 -11.84 2.86 0.17
N GLU A 69 -12.87 3.47 0.74
CA GLU A 69 -13.96 4.06 -0.04
C GLU A 69 -13.48 5.18 -0.94
N ARG A 70 -12.56 6.03 -0.45
CA ARG A 70 -11.95 7.08 -1.27
C ARG A 70 -11.05 6.50 -2.35
N MET A 71 -10.24 5.49 -2.02
CA MET A 71 -9.40 4.80 -3.00
C MET A 71 -10.21 4.20 -4.13
N ALA A 72 -11.40 3.67 -3.81
CA ALA A 72 -12.28 3.05 -4.78
C ALA A 72 -12.67 4.00 -5.92
N GLN A 73 -12.61 5.31 -5.71
CA GLN A 73 -12.98 6.31 -6.72
C GLN A 73 -11.87 6.54 -7.77
N PHE A 74 -10.66 6.06 -7.51
CA PHE A 74 -9.55 6.23 -8.44
C PHE A 74 -9.65 5.22 -9.58
N LYS A 75 -9.18 5.62 -10.76
CA LYS A 75 -9.10 4.71 -11.90
C LYS A 75 -8.08 3.60 -11.64
N TYR A 76 -6.92 3.95 -11.09
CA TYR A 76 -5.84 3.02 -10.75
C TYR A 76 -5.61 3.09 -9.25
N LYS A 77 -5.81 1.97 -8.57
CA LYS A 77 -5.73 1.92 -7.11
C LYS A 77 -5.08 0.62 -6.67
N PHE A 78 -4.03 0.77 -5.87
CA PHE A 78 -3.18 -0.35 -5.44
C PHE A 78 -2.90 -0.26 -3.96
N LEU A 79 -2.99 -1.40 -3.29
CA LEU A 79 -2.53 -1.56 -1.92
C LEU A 79 -1.32 -2.50 -1.97
N LEU A 80 -0.13 -1.99 -1.67
CA LEU A 80 1.11 -2.74 -1.70
C LEU A 80 1.51 -3.12 -0.29
N LEU A 81 1.71 -4.42 -0.07
CA LEU A 81 2.07 -4.97 1.23
C LEU A 81 3.57 -5.31 1.23
N GLU A 82 4.30 -4.79 2.22
CA GLU A 82 5.75 -5.03 2.36
C GLU A 82 6.03 -6.37 3.08
N PHE A 83 5.11 -7.31 2.92
CA PHE A 83 5.19 -8.64 3.50
C PHE A 83 4.46 -9.63 2.57
N ASN A 84 4.54 -10.91 2.85
CA ASN A 84 3.92 -11.93 2.01
C ASN A 84 2.74 -12.60 2.72
N TYR A 85 1.99 -13.43 1.98
CA TYR A 85 0.82 -14.11 2.52
C TYR A 85 1.18 -15.10 3.62
N TYR A 86 2.36 -15.71 3.57
CA TYR A 86 2.81 -16.60 4.62
C TYR A 86 2.92 -15.88 5.95
N GLN A 87 3.47 -14.65 5.92
CA GLN A 87 3.58 -13.82 7.13
C GLN A 87 2.22 -13.43 7.69
N ILE A 88 1.25 -13.18 6.81
CA ILE A 88 -0.14 -12.92 7.23
C ILE A 88 -0.72 -14.15 7.92
N ASP A 89 -0.54 -15.33 7.31
CA ASP A 89 -1.07 -16.59 7.83
C ASP A 89 -0.50 -16.91 9.21
N GLN A 90 0.76 -16.58 9.45
CA GLN A 90 1.46 -16.80 10.72
C GLN A 90 1.06 -15.80 11.82
N TYR A 91 0.49 -14.66 11.45
CA TYR A 91 0.20 -13.58 12.39
C TYR A 91 -0.66 -14.06 13.58
N PRO A 92 -0.33 -13.72 14.85
CA PRO A 92 0.70 -12.74 15.27
C PRO A 92 2.12 -13.29 15.39
N GLU A 93 2.37 -14.58 15.15
CA GLU A 93 3.73 -15.11 15.15
C GLU A 93 4.57 -14.43 14.07
N GLY A 94 5.85 -14.23 14.36
CA GLY A 94 6.77 -13.57 13.44
C GLY A 94 6.65 -12.06 13.41
N SER A 95 5.70 -11.49 14.16
CA SER A 95 5.55 -10.04 14.29
C SER A 95 6.42 -9.50 15.42
N ASP A 96 6.53 -8.17 15.51
CA ASP A 96 7.24 -7.49 16.58
C ASP A 96 6.47 -7.47 17.91
N ILE A 97 5.25 -8.01 17.92
CA ILE A 97 4.45 -8.10 19.14
C ILE A 97 5.11 -9.10 20.10
N PRO A 98 5.41 -8.70 21.35
CA PRO A 98 6.00 -9.62 22.34
C PRO A 98 5.16 -10.89 22.49
N LYS A 99 5.83 -12.04 22.58
CA LYS A 99 5.15 -13.35 22.67
C LYS A 99 4.12 -13.40 23.79
N ARG A 100 4.41 -12.75 24.94
CA ARG A 100 3.49 -12.71 26.08
C ARG A 100 2.16 -12.02 25.77
N LEU A 101 2.13 -11.18 24.73
CA LEU A 101 0.94 -10.43 24.34
C LEU A 101 0.24 -11.07 23.13
N GLN A 102 0.89 -11.98 22.41
CA GLN A 102 0.32 -12.57 21.20
C GLN A 102 -0.97 -13.34 21.44
N GLY A 103 -1.06 -14.03 22.57
CA GLY A 103 -2.29 -14.75 22.95
C GLY A 103 -3.50 -13.87 23.20
N LYS A 104 -3.29 -12.56 23.37
CA LYS A 104 -4.37 -11.58 23.57
C LYS A 104 -4.84 -10.97 22.25
N ILE A 105 -4.15 -11.23 21.16
CA ILE A 105 -4.50 -10.70 19.85
C ILE A 105 -5.68 -11.49 19.31
N LYS A 106 -6.76 -10.77 18.99
CA LYS A 106 -8.01 -11.38 18.51
C LYS A 106 -8.08 -11.50 17.00
N VAL A 107 -7.37 -10.61 16.30
CA VAL A 107 -7.33 -10.64 14.83
C VAL A 107 -6.38 -11.74 14.39
N THR A 108 -6.88 -12.68 13.58
CA THR A 108 -6.10 -13.81 13.06
C THR A 108 -5.66 -13.54 11.64
N GLY A 109 -4.64 -14.28 11.18
CA GLY A 109 -4.21 -14.23 9.78
C GLY A 109 -5.34 -14.59 8.82
N SER A 110 -6.13 -15.60 9.17
CA SER A 110 -7.29 -16.01 8.37
C SER A 110 -8.31 -14.87 8.22
N PHE A 111 -8.57 -14.13 9.29
CA PHE A 111 -9.47 -12.99 9.25
C PHE A 111 -8.89 -11.86 8.38
N ILE A 112 -7.58 -11.62 8.46
CA ILE A 112 -6.91 -10.61 7.62
C ILE A 112 -7.07 -10.98 6.14
N ILE A 113 -6.84 -12.23 5.78
CA ILE A 113 -6.95 -12.71 4.39
C ILE A 113 -8.39 -12.53 3.90
N LYS A 114 -9.37 -12.85 4.74
CA LYS A 114 -10.79 -12.62 4.42
C LYS A 114 -11.05 -11.15 4.11
N CYS A 115 -10.54 -10.25 4.95
CA CYS A 115 -10.72 -8.81 4.75
C CYS A 115 -10.04 -8.32 3.46
N LEU A 116 -8.84 -8.81 3.16
CA LEU A 116 -8.15 -8.46 1.91
C LEU A 116 -8.94 -8.92 0.69
N THR A 117 -9.54 -10.09 0.77
CA THR A 117 -10.38 -10.61 -0.31
C THR A 117 -11.61 -9.71 -0.51
N GLU A 118 -12.27 -9.33 0.57
CA GLU A 118 -13.44 -8.44 0.51
C GLU A 118 -13.10 -7.07 -0.07
N ILE A 119 -11.96 -6.50 0.31
CA ILE A 119 -11.50 -5.20 -0.21
C ILE A 119 -11.38 -5.25 -1.73
N GLN A 120 -10.79 -6.31 -2.26
CA GLN A 120 -10.61 -6.48 -3.70
C GLN A 120 -11.94 -6.63 -4.43
N ILE A 121 -12.85 -7.39 -3.86
CA ILE A 121 -14.16 -7.64 -4.47
C ILE A 121 -15.04 -6.40 -4.39
N LYS A 122 -15.11 -5.78 -3.22
CA LYS A 122 -16.01 -4.64 -2.96
C LYS A 122 -15.53 -3.34 -3.62
N HIS A 123 -14.23 -3.07 -3.56
CA HIS A 123 -13.66 -1.78 -3.97
C HIS A 123 -12.85 -1.85 -5.25
N ASP A 124 -12.65 -3.04 -5.78
CA ASP A 124 -11.80 -3.26 -6.97
C ASP A 124 -10.38 -2.68 -6.79
N ILE A 125 -9.87 -2.74 -5.57
CA ILE A 125 -8.51 -2.32 -5.26
C ILE A 125 -7.59 -3.51 -5.50
N HIS A 126 -6.53 -3.30 -6.28
CA HIS A 126 -5.54 -4.36 -6.50
C HIS A 126 -4.62 -4.45 -5.30
N ILE A 127 -4.50 -5.65 -4.73
CA ILE A 127 -3.62 -5.89 -3.58
C ILE A 127 -2.48 -6.78 -4.02
N MET A 128 -1.25 -6.33 -3.76
CA MET A 128 -0.05 -7.08 -4.13
C MET A 128 0.82 -7.29 -2.89
N ALA A 129 1.07 -8.56 -2.56
CA ALA A 129 1.98 -8.93 -1.49
C ALA A 129 3.41 -8.93 -2.05
N CYS A 130 4.19 -7.92 -1.69
CA CYS A 130 5.50 -7.68 -2.30
C CYS A 130 6.66 -8.29 -1.51
N GLY A 131 6.42 -8.73 -0.29
CA GLY A 131 7.41 -9.43 0.53
C GLY A 131 8.29 -8.53 1.39
N ASN A 132 8.73 -7.39 0.86
CA ASN A 132 9.56 -6.43 1.61
C ASN A 132 9.42 -5.03 1.00
N ALA A 133 10.01 -4.03 1.67
CA ALA A 133 9.93 -2.64 1.26
C ALA A 133 10.61 -2.39 -0.09
N GLN A 134 11.78 -3.00 -0.30
CA GLN A 134 12.56 -2.80 -1.52
C GLN A 134 11.79 -3.31 -2.75
N TYR A 135 11.18 -4.47 -2.62
CA TYR A 135 10.40 -5.05 -3.72
C TYR A 135 9.10 -4.27 -3.96
N ALA A 136 8.48 -3.78 -2.89
CA ALA A 136 7.28 -2.94 -3.01
C ALA A 136 7.58 -1.65 -3.77
N GLU A 137 8.69 -0.99 -3.47
CA GLU A 137 9.15 0.19 -4.19
C GLU A 137 9.37 -0.11 -5.68
N TYR A 138 10.00 -1.23 -5.98
CA TYR A 138 10.23 -1.68 -7.36
C TYR A 138 8.91 -1.88 -8.11
N ILE A 139 7.95 -2.54 -7.48
CA ILE A 139 6.62 -2.78 -8.06
C ILE A 139 5.88 -1.46 -8.26
N ALA A 140 5.95 -0.54 -7.28
CA ALA A 140 5.33 0.78 -7.39
C ALA A 140 5.86 1.53 -8.62
N GLU A 141 7.16 1.49 -8.84
CA GLU A 141 7.77 2.12 -10.02
C GLU A 141 7.24 1.50 -11.32
N LYS A 142 7.09 0.19 -11.36
CA LYS A 142 6.52 -0.50 -12.55
C LYS A 142 5.07 -0.10 -12.79
N ILE A 143 4.28 0.02 -11.74
CA ILE A 143 2.89 0.49 -11.83
C ILE A 143 2.85 1.91 -12.39
N MET A 144 3.63 2.79 -11.82
CA MET A 144 3.70 4.20 -12.25
C MET A 144 4.10 4.31 -13.72
N LYS A 145 5.14 3.59 -14.11
CA LYS A 145 5.60 3.58 -15.50
C LYS A 145 4.49 3.15 -16.45
N ARG A 146 3.80 2.08 -16.11
CA ARG A 146 2.74 1.55 -16.99
C ARG A 146 1.54 2.49 -17.07
N VAL A 147 1.15 3.08 -15.95
CA VAL A 147 0.07 4.07 -15.91
C VAL A 147 0.45 5.30 -16.75
N TYR A 148 1.68 5.78 -16.60
CA TYR A 148 2.18 6.91 -17.37
C TYR A 148 2.15 6.61 -18.88
N GLU A 149 2.65 5.45 -19.29
CA GLU A 149 2.68 5.05 -20.69
C GLU A 149 1.28 4.90 -21.28
N SER A 150 0.32 4.40 -20.51
CA SER A 150 -1.03 4.19 -21.00
C SER A 150 -1.79 5.49 -21.28
N ARG A 151 -1.40 6.60 -20.61
CA ARG A 151 -2.00 7.91 -20.86
C ARG A 151 -1.57 8.48 -22.22
N ASN A 152 -0.38 8.11 -22.68
CA ASN A 152 0.21 8.65 -23.89
C ASN A 152 -0.07 7.79 -25.14
N ASN A 153 -0.86 6.73 -24.97
CA ASN A 153 -1.28 5.86 -26.07
C ASN A 153 -2.72 6.20 -26.53
#